data_dd13c53b19fae1fb7f21e9cf1f50a3b7
#
_entry.id   dd13c53b19fae1fb7f21e9cf1f50a3b7
#
_cell.length_a   1.000
_cell.length_b   1.000
_cell.length_c   1.000
_cell.angle_alpha   90.00
_cell.angle_beta   90.00
_cell.angle_gamma   90.00
#
_symmetry.space_group_name_H-M   'P 1'
#
loop_
_entity.id
_entity.type
_entity.pdbx_description
1 polymer ?
#
loop_
_entity_poly.entity_id
_entity_poly.type
_entity_poly.pdbx_seq_one_letter_code
_entity_poly.pdbx_strand_id
1 'polypeptide(L)'
;MESQPHSAIAKDRKTRLFVIDDEPSIRAAIRRFLSRRGWDVEEAEDGRKAMEMLLRSEPGYYDVVLCDLRMPHCSGVELYGELVMKRPDLAQRLVFSTGDVASADVSTFLASSGRPVIEKPFELASLEEILGHVRDDSHTAGMH
;
A
#
# COMPACT_ATOMS: atom_id res chain seq x y z
N MET A 1 1.76 30.40 11.59
CA MET A 1 1.45 30.93 10.30
C MET A 1 1.86 30.03 9.15
N GLU A 2 3.07 29.61 9.14
CA GLU A 2 3.58 28.79 8.07
C GLU A 2 2.91 27.44 7.98
N SER A 3 2.35 26.95 9.06
CA SER A 3 1.64 25.68 9.04
C SER A 3 0.38 25.74 8.20
N GLN A 4 -0.20 26.91 8.00
CA GLN A 4 -1.43 27.05 7.23
C GLN A 4 -1.27 26.64 5.77
N PRO A 5 -0.30 27.21 5.05
CA PRO A 5 -0.08 26.79 3.66
C PRO A 5 0.24 25.31 3.55
N HIS A 6 1.00 24.80 4.53
CA HIS A 6 1.36 23.40 4.54
C HIS A 6 0.12 22.51 4.65
N SER A 7 -0.79 22.88 5.54
CA SER A 7 -2.03 22.15 5.73
C SER A 7 -2.89 22.19 4.48
N ALA A 8 -2.96 23.34 3.82
CA ALA A 8 -3.73 23.50 2.60
C ALA A 8 -3.14 22.63 1.49
N ILE A 9 -1.83 22.56 1.38
CA ILE A 9 -1.18 21.72 0.38
C ILE A 9 -1.51 20.27 0.63
N ALA A 10 -1.46 19.82 1.88
CA ALA A 10 -1.78 18.45 2.22
C ALA A 10 -3.21 18.10 1.87
N LYS A 11 -4.14 19.04 2.09
CA LYS A 11 -5.54 18.82 1.76
C LYS A 11 -5.77 18.70 0.28
N ASP A 12 -5.03 19.48 -0.50
CA ASP A 12 -5.26 19.55 -1.94
C ASP A 12 -4.51 18.49 -2.72
N ARG A 13 -3.55 17.84 -2.12
CA ARG A 13 -2.80 16.85 -2.86
C ARG A 13 -3.63 15.58 -3.08
N LYS A 14 -3.32 14.89 -4.16
CA LYS A 14 -3.98 13.64 -4.49
C LYS A 14 -3.62 12.55 -3.49
N THR A 15 -4.53 11.61 -3.33
CA THR A 15 -4.24 10.39 -2.58
C THR A 15 -3.13 9.64 -3.30
N ARG A 16 -2.13 9.21 -2.56
CA ARG A 16 -0.96 8.56 -3.15
C ARG A 16 -0.88 7.10 -2.76
N LEU A 17 -0.85 6.24 -3.79
CA LEU A 17 -0.72 4.80 -3.63
C LEU A 17 0.67 4.37 -4.09
N PHE A 18 1.26 3.45 -3.34
CA PHE A 18 2.49 2.79 -3.76
C PHE A 18 2.17 1.33 -4.06
N VAL A 19 2.40 0.90 -5.31
CA VAL A 19 2.09 -0.47 -5.75
C VAL A 19 3.38 -1.27 -5.86
N ILE A 20 3.42 -2.40 -5.18
CA ILE A 20 4.57 -3.29 -5.20
C ILE A 20 4.12 -4.63 -5.75
N ASP A 21 4.50 -4.93 -6.98
CA ASP A 21 4.09 -6.15 -7.68
C ASP A 21 5.09 -6.42 -8.79
N ASP A 22 5.48 -7.68 -8.96
CA ASP A 22 6.47 -8.02 -9.98
C ASP A 22 5.86 -8.16 -11.38
N GLU A 23 4.54 -8.08 -11.51
CA GLU A 23 3.87 -8.18 -12.81
C GLU A 23 3.60 -6.80 -13.40
N PRO A 24 4.30 -6.43 -14.47
CA PRO A 24 4.13 -5.09 -15.06
C PRO A 24 2.71 -4.80 -15.52
N SER A 25 2.01 -5.82 -16.01
CA SER A 25 0.65 -5.62 -16.50
C SER A 25 -0.31 -5.23 -15.39
N ILE A 26 -0.11 -5.80 -14.20
CA ILE A 26 -0.95 -5.46 -13.05
C ILE A 26 -0.66 -4.03 -12.62
N ARG A 27 0.62 -3.66 -12.52
CA ARG A 27 0.98 -2.29 -12.14
C ARG A 27 0.41 -1.28 -13.13
N ALA A 28 0.50 -1.59 -14.43
CA ALA A 28 0.01 -0.67 -15.46
C ALA A 28 -1.51 -0.51 -15.38
N ALA A 29 -2.23 -1.60 -15.15
CA ALA A 29 -3.68 -1.54 -15.06
C ALA A 29 -4.12 -0.72 -13.86
N ILE A 30 -3.48 -0.92 -12.71
CA ILE A 30 -3.80 -0.19 -11.50
C ILE A 30 -3.50 1.30 -11.70
N ARG A 31 -2.34 1.63 -12.24
CA ARG A 31 -1.97 3.02 -12.49
C ARG A 31 -2.98 3.71 -13.39
N ARG A 32 -3.34 3.05 -14.49
CA ARG A 32 -4.25 3.66 -15.46
C ARG A 32 -5.63 3.91 -14.84
N PHE A 33 -6.13 2.92 -14.13
CA PHE A 33 -7.46 3.02 -13.54
C PHE A 33 -7.52 4.10 -12.46
N LEU A 34 -6.57 4.06 -11.53
CA LEU A 34 -6.60 4.96 -10.39
C LEU A 34 -6.19 6.39 -10.75
N SER A 35 -5.29 6.54 -11.71
CA SER A 35 -4.90 7.89 -12.14
C SER A 35 -6.09 8.65 -12.70
N ARG A 36 -6.97 7.96 -13.41
CA ARG A 36 -8.18 8.58 -13.95
C ARG A 36 -9.17 8.96 -12.86
N ARG A 37 -9.02 8.38 -11.69
CA ARG A 37 -9.90 8.65 -10.56
C ARG A 37 -9.26 9.58 -9.53
N GLY A 38 -8.16 10.21 -9.91
CA GLY A 38 -7.55 11.24 -9.09
C GLY A 38 -6.47 10.76 -8.14
N TRP A 39 -6.04 9.51 -8.26
CA TRP A 39 -4.96 8.99 -7.42
C TRP A 39 -3.62 9.24 -8.07
N ASP A 40 -2.61 9.38 -7.22
CA ASP A 40 -1.22 9.45 -7.65
C ASP A 40 -0.61 8.09 -7.36
N VAL A 41 -0.03 7.42 -8.37
CA VAL A 41 0.42 6.04 -8.23
C VAL A 41 1.91 5.94 -8.49
N GLU A 42 2.66 5.41 -7.51
CA GLU A 42 4.06 5.08 -7.66
C GLU A 42 4.21 3.58 -7.59
N GLU A 43 5.27 3.04 -8.17
CA GLU A 43 5.42 1.58 -8.31
C GLU A 43 6.83 1.12 -8.01
N ALA A 44 6.92 -0.14 -7.57
CA ALA A 44 8.18 -0.87 -7.51
C ALA A 44 7.93 -2.28 -7.99
N GLU A 45 8.93 -2.86 -8.63
CA GLU A 45 8.79 -4.18 -9.24
C GLU A 45 9.16 -5.31 -8.30
N ASP A 46 9.80 -5.02 -7.19
CA ASP A 46 10.14 -6.05 -6.21
C ASP A 46 10.27 -5.42 -4.82
N GLY A 47 10.36 -6.30 -3.82
CA GLY A 47 10.37 -5.85 -2.43
C GLY A 47 11.62 -5.10 -2.03
N ARG A 48 12.76 -5.40 -2.66
CA ARG A 48 13.99 -4.71 -2.30
C ARG A 48 13.93 -3.25 -2.71
N LYS A 49 13.53 -3.01 -3.95
CA LYS A 49 13.39 -1.64 -4.45
C LYS A 49 12.32 -0.90 -3.68
N ALA A 50 11.23 -1.59 -3.39
CA ALA A 50 10.15 -1.00 -2.60
C ALA A 50 10.64 -0.56 -1.22
N MET A 51 11.41 -1.41 -0.57
CA MET A 51 11.91 -1.10 0.77
C MET A 51 12.77 0.16 0.75
N GLU A 52 13.64 0.30 -0.25
CA GLU A 52 14.45 1.50 -0.37
C GLU A 52 13.58 2.76 -0.47
N MET A 53 12.55 2.70 -1.28
CA MET A 53 11.67 3.84 -1.48
C MET A 53 10.86 4.14 -0.21
N LEU A 54 10.34 3.10 0.42
CA LEU A 54 9.53 3.26 1.62
C LEU A 54 10.33 3.85 2.77
N LEU A 55 11.53 3.35 2.99
CA LEU A 55 12.36 3.81 4.10
C LEU A 55 12.81 5.25 3.93
N ARG A 56 12.87 5.74 2.69
CA ARG A 56 13.23 7.14 2.43
C ARG A 56 12.05 8.09 2.48
N SER A 57 10.84 7.57 2.44
CA SER A 57 9.66 8.43 2.32
C SER A 57 9.40 9.16 3.62
N GLU A 58 8.90 10.38 3.49
CA GLU A 58 8.47 11.16 4.63
C GLU A 58 7.20 10.57 5.23
N PRO A 59 6.98 10.73 6.53
CA PRO A 59 5.72 10.30 7.12
C PRO A 59 4.54 10.97 6.40
N GLY A 60 3.55 10.17 6.04
CA GLY A 60 2.38 10.67 5.35
C GLY A 60 2.53 10.84 3.85
N TYR A 61 3.70 10.54 3.30
CA TYR A 61 3.89 10.66 1.86
C TYR A 61 3.02 9.65 1.10
N TYR A 62 2.99 8.40 1.54
CA TYR A 62 2.12 7.39 0.96
C TYR A 62 0.89 7.22 1.82
N ASP A 63 -0.28 7.28 1.20
CA ASP A 63 -1.54 7.08 1.92
C ASP A 63 -1.86 5.61 2.08
N VAL A 64 -1.51 4.80 1.08
CA VAL A 64 -1.77 3.36 1.08
C VAL A 64 -0.63 2.69 0.33
N VAL A 65 -0.29 1.48 0.75
CA VAL A 65 0.70 0.64 0.08
C VAL A 65 0.04 -0.69 -0.27
N LEU A 66 0.03 -1.03 -1.56
CA LEU A 66 -0.49 -2.33 -2.02
C LEU A 66 0.70 -3.22 -2.34
N CYS A 67 0.79 -4.36 -1.70
CA CYS A 67 1.95 -5.23 -1.81
C CYS A 67 1.53 -6.67 -2.11
N ASP A 68 2.07 -7.22 -3.20
CA ASP A 68 1.91 -8.63 -3.50
C ASP A 68 2.68 -9.45 -2.45
N LEU A 69 2.05 -10.50 -1.96
CA LEU A 69 2.70 -11.35 -0.96
C LEU A 69 3.85 -12.16 -1.55
N ARG A 70 3.75 -12.57 -2.81
CA ARG A 70 4.78 -13.39 -3.45
C ARG A 70 5.53 -12.60 -4.49
N MET A 71 6.77 -12.28 -4.16
CA MET A 71 7.65 -11.53 -5.06
C MET A 71 9.06 -12.07 -4.93
N PRO A 72 9.87 -11.97 -5.99
CA PRO A 72 11.27 -12.34 -5.89
C PRO A 72 12.03 -11.40 -4.95
N HIS A 73 13.10 -11.88 -4.40
CA HIS A 73 14.08 -11.16 -3.56
C HIS A 73 13.58 -10.83 -2.17
N CYS A 74 12.44 -10.18 -2.05
CA CYS A 74 11.88 -9.81 -0.75
C CYS A 74 10.37 -9.96 -0.84
N SER A 75 9.82 -10.93 -0.13
CA SER A 75 8.39 -11.19 -0.17
C SER A 75 7.61 -10.13 0.59
N GLY A 76 6.29 -10.11 0.38
CA GLY A 76 5.44 -9.20 1.13
C GLY A 76 5.48 -9.45 2.62
N VAL A 77 5.65 -10.71 3.02
CA VAL A 77 5.77 -11.06 4.43
C VAL A 77 7.03 -10.45 5.04
N GLU A 78 8.15 -10.58 4.33
CA GLU A 78 9.41 -10.01 4.79
C GLU A 78 9.37 -8.49 4.84
N LEU A 79 8.75 -7.90 3.82
CA LEU A 79 8.61 -6.45 3.76
C LEU A 79 7.78 -5.94 4.95
N TYR A 80 6.68 -6.61 5.24
CA TYR A 80 5.85 -6.22 6.37
C TYR A 80 6.63 -6.30 7.69
N GLY A 81 7.39 -7.38 7.89
CA GLY A 81 8.19 -7.53 9.10
C GLY A 81 9.19 -6.39 9.29
N GLU A 82 9.84 -5.98 8.20
CA GLU A 82 10.77 -4.86 8.25
C GLU A 82 10.05 -3.55 8.58
N LEU A 83 8.89 -3.34 7.97
CA LEU A 83 8.15 -2.10 8.21
C LEU A 83 7.63 -2.01 9.63
N VAL A 84 7.19 -3.13 10.21
CA VAL A 84 6.74 -3.13 11.59
C VAL A 84 7.85 -2.62 12.51
N MET A 85 9.09 -3.01 12.21
CA MET A 85 10.22 -2.61 13.03
C MET A 85 10.69 -1.20 12.76
N LYS A 86 10.73 -0.80 11.48
CA LYS A 86 11.38 0.44 11.08
C LYS A 86 10.43 1.57 10.74
N ARG A 87 9.26 1.23 10.23
CA ARG A 87 8.27 2.22 9.81
C ARG A 87 6.86 1.73 10.14
N PRO A 88 6.53 1.67 11.42
CA PRO A 88 5.19 1.19 11.82
C PRO A 88 4.06 2.04 11.23
N ASP A 89 4.33 3.29 10.90
CA ASP A 89 3.35 4.15 10.23
C ASP A 89 2.95 3.56 8.88
N LEU A 90 3.93 3.03 8.13
CA LEU A 90 3.66 2.44 6.82
C LEU A 90 3.07 1.04 6.95
N ALA A 91 3.51 0.29 7.95
CA ALA A 91 2.98 -1.06 8.16
C ALA A 91 1.47 -1.03 8.33
N GLN A 92 0.94 0.02 8.93
CA GLN A 92 -0.50 0.15 9.16
C GLN A 92 -1.27 0.62 7.94
N ARG A 93 -0.58 0.89 6.85
CA ARG A 93 -1.22 1.33 5.60
C ARG A 93 -1.14 0.28 4.50
N LEU A 94 -0.65 -0.91 4.83
CA LEU A 94 -0.48 -1.98 3.86
C LEU A 94 -1.80 -2.68 3.56
N VAL A 95 -2.00 -2.95 2.28
CA VAL A 95 -3.01 -3.90 1.79
C VAL A 95 -2.23 -4.95 1.01
N PHE A 96 -2.52 -6.22 1.24
CA PHE A 96 -1.85 -7.29 0.52
C PHE A 96 -2.69 -7.79 -0.63
N SER A 97 -2.03 -8.22 -1.72
CA SER A 97 -2.70 -8.95 -2.78
C SER A 97 -2.06 -10.33 -2.90
N THR A 98 -2.87 -11.34 -3.20
CA THR A 98 -2.35 -12.68 -3.33
C THR A 98 -3.30 -13.54 -4.15
N GLY A 99 -2.74 -14.51 -4.89
CA GLY A 99 -3.54 -15.52 -5.58
C GLY A 99 -3.66 -16.80 -4.77
N ASP A 100 -3.21 -16.79 -3.52
CA ASP A 100 -3.02 -18.03 -2.78
C ASP A 100 -3.61 -17.94 -1.36
N VAL A 101 -4.83 -17.40 -1.26
CA VAL A 101 -5.46 -17.25 0.07
C VAL A 101 -5.78 -18.58 0.73
N ALA A 102 -5.83 -19.67 -0.06
CA ALA A 102 -6.10 -21.00 0.49
C ALA A 102 -4.89 -21.62 1.17
N SER A 103 -3.70 -21.09 0.95
CA SER A 103 -2.49 -21.61 1.60
C SER A 103 -2.56 -21.36 3.09
N ALA A 104 -2.21 -22.41 3.88
CA ALA A 104 -2.20 -22.28 5.33
C ALA A 104 -1.21 -21.24 5.80
N ASP A 105 -0.05 -21.16 5.15
CA ASP A 105 0.98 -20.19 5.51
C ASP A 105 0.50 -18.76 5.28
N VAL A 106 -0.13 -18.53 4.14
CA VAL A 106 -0.65 -17.20 3.81
C VAL A 106 -1.76 -16.82 4.79
N SER A 107 -2.68 -17.73 5.01
CA SER A 107 -3.81 -17.51 5.89
C SER A 107 -3.35 -17.18 7.31
N THR A 108 -2.36 -17.91 7.82
CA THR A 108 -1.80 -17.67 9.14
C THR A 108 -1.15 -16.29 9.23
N PHE A 109 -0.37 -15.94 8.21
CA PHE A 109 0.26 -14.63 8.18
C PHE A 109 -0.77 -13.51 8.16
N LEU A 110 -1.80 -13.63 7.32
CA LEU A 110 -2.81 -12.60 7.21
C LEU A 110 -3.57 -12.40 8.52
N ALA A 111 -3.90 -13.51 9.19
CA ALA A 111 -4.56 -13.41 10.48
C ALA A 111 -3.67 -12.73 11.51
N SER A 112 -2.39 -13.04 11.48
CA SER A 112 -1.42 -12.49 12.43
C SER A 112 -1.19 -10.99 12.18
N SER A 113 -1.10 -10.59 10.91
CA SER A 113 -0.82 -9.18 10.59
C SER A 113 -2.04 -8.29 10.81
N GLY A 114 -3.23 -8.84 10.68
CA GLY A 114 -4.46 -8.07 10.75
C GLY A 114 -4.65 -7.10 9.58
N ARG A 115 -3.84 -7.23 8.52
CA ARG A 115 -3.94 -6.32 7.41
C ARG A 115 -4.97 -6.80 6.38
N PRO A 116 -5.60 -5.87 5.67
CA PRO A 116 -6.54 -6.26 4.62
C PRO A 116 -5.84 -6.97 3.47
N VAL A 117 -6.58 -7.83 2.79
CA VAL A 117 -6.06 -8.58 1.65
C VAL A 117 -7.10 -8.57 0.53
N ILE A 118 -6.63 -8.50 -0.71
CA ILE A 118 -7.49 -8.69 -1.88
C ILE A 118 -6.95 -9.87 -2.67
N GLU A 119 -7.85 -10.73 -3.10
CA GLU A 119 -7.49 -11.95 -3.82
C GLU A 119 -7.37 -11.69 -5.31
N LYS A 120 -6.30 -12.20 -5.92
CA LYS A 120 -6.11 -12.14 -7.38
C LYS A 120 -6.83 -13.29 -8.04
N PRO A 121 -7.43 -13.08 -9.19
CA PRO A 121 -7.58 -11.81 -9.89
C PRO A 121 -8.67 -10.97 -9.25
N PHE A 122 -8.46 -9.66 -9.21
CA PHE A 122 -9.44 -8.75 -8.60
C PHE A 122 -9.94 -7.74 -9.63
N GLU A 123 -11.09 -7.16 -9.32
CA GLU A 123 -11.62 -6.06 -10.10
C GLU A 123 -11.06 -4.74 -9.56
N LEU A 124 -10.74 -3.83 -10.46
CA LEU A 124 -10.11 -2.59 -10.06
C LEU A 124 -11.02 -1.72 -9.19
N ALA A 125 -12.33 -1.78 -9.43
CA ALA A 125 -13.27 -1.04 -8.58
C ALA A 125 -13.27 -1.59 -7.15
N SER A 126 -13.18 -2.91 -7.00
CA SER A 126 -13.10 -3.52 -5.67
C SER A 126 -11.79 -3.16 -4.98
N LEU A 127 -10.71 -3.11 -5.73
CA LEU A 127 -9.43 -2.69 -5.20
C LEU A 127 -9.50 -1.26 -4.68
N GLU A 128 -10.07 -0.36 -5.47
CA GLU A 128 -10.17 1.04 -5.06
C GLU A 128 -10.95 1.17 -3.75
N GLU A 129 -11.99 0.38 -3.59
CA GLU A 129 -12.80 0.43 -2.37
C GLU A 129 -11.98 0.06 -1.14
N ILE A 130 -11.21 -1.04 -1.24
CA ILE A 130 -10.37 -1.48 -0.14
C ILE A 130 -9.29 -0.44 0.17
N LEU A 131 -8.64 0.07 -0.87
CA LEU A 131 -7.61 1.08 -0.69
C LEU A 131 -8.16 2.35 -0.04
N GLY A 132 -9.37 2.73 -0.42
CA GLY A 132 -10.02 3.89 0.17
C GLY A 132 -10.32 3.72 1.65
N HIS A 133 -10.72 2.52 2.05
CA HIS A 133 -10.97 2.24 3.47
C HIS A 133 -9.68 2.38 4.28
N VAL A 134 -8.58 1.85 3.77
CA VAL A 134 -7.30 1.93 4.49
C VAL A 134 -6.83 3.39 4.58
N ARG A 135 -6.97 4.14 3.50
CA ARG A 135 -6.63 5.56 3.51
C ARG A 135 -7.42 6.30 4.59
N ASP A 136 -8.72 6.04 4.66
CA ASP A 136 -9.60 6.75 5.58
C ASP A 136 -9.36 6.33 7.03
N ASP A 137 -9.10 5.04 7.26
CA ASP A 137 -8.79 4.54 8.59
C ASP A 137 -7.49 5.14 9.12
N SER A 138 -6.45 5.18 8.27
CA SER A 138 -5.17 5.76 8.66
C SER A 138 -5.33 7.23 9.01
N HIS A 139 -6.15 7.95 8.24
CA HIS A 139 -6.43 9.36 8.48
C HIS A 139 -7.13 9.54 9.82
N THR A 140 -8.14 8.71 10.07
CA THR A 140 -8.91 8.79 11.31
C THR A 140 -8.02 8.48 12.51
N ALA A 141 -7.21 7.44 12.41
CA ALA A 141 -6.29 7.09 13.48
C ALA A 141 -5.31 8.22 13.77
N GLY A 142 -4.88 8.91 12.73
CA GLY A 142 -3.95 10.02 12.89
C GLY A 142 -4.54 11.23 13.58
N MET A 143 -5.85 11.29 13.69
CA MET A 143 -6.52 12.40 14.35
C MET A 143 -6.60 12.21 15.87
N HIS A 144 -6.33 11.04 16.35
CA HIS A 144 -6.34 10.77 17.77
C HIS A 144 -4.95 10.83 18.34
#